data_126072ac966d461b56d7c8f99d69728f
#
_entry.id   126072ac966d461b56d7c8f99d69728f
#
_cell.length_a   1.000
_cell.length_b   1.000
_cell.length_c   1.000
_cell.angle_alpha   90.00
_cell.angle_beta   90.00
_cell.angle_gamma   90.00
#
_symmetry.space_group_name_H-M   'P 1'
#
loop_
_entity.id
_entity.type
_entity.pdbx_description
1 polymer ?
#
loop_
_entity_poly.entity_id
_entity_poly.type
_entity_poly.pdbx_seq_one_letter_code
_entity_poly.pdbx_strand_id
1 'polypeptide(L)'
;MIKLFLLILISFSIFSNEEIEEVITTGTLLKESESKFSPVEIITAEKFDEIGVSTIAEISKYLSASSGSHFQTNTMDGVDQGMSAITLRGLDHASTLLLINSKRQTFTGTPSYNGEGYVDANIIPKIALTKMEILKEGATSVYGSDAVAGVINFITVKKFSGYKLDLDSQYSTNYNQNDIGFGFLFGKDFENFDLVFGFERMERTPLKAYEIDQISELSVSGLGNSFKILGDDVIESGLYAGEYSNGQTIPDPNCIENGGILDGRCRFAYGRGFNIVNDESHEKFYTSLSNRNHDISLIFSNVKVNDNPQSPSYPALPFLARDIEPGVGGSPFNVPVRWYGRPLGGRYPWRESPKDISQYHFNYSFLKDFENLSLETSFTHSQHENFHNRPDIVDSRFLSALYGNGGESGDLQWNIFDPSQNSIELVEHIKGAEISKKIGDLTTFDILAQTSYRNIN
;
A
#
# COMPACT_ATOMS: atom_id res chain seq x y z
N MET A 1 -17.64 22.98 -29.08
CA MET A 1 -17.71 24.29 -28.41
C MET A 1 -17.52 24.04 -26.91
N ILE A 2 -16.29 24.03 -26.47
CA ILE A 2 -15.89 23.81 -25.08
C ILE A 2 -15.79 25.19 -24.45
N LYS A 3 -16.65 25.46 -23.47
CA LYS A 3 -16.55 26.69 -22.67
C LYS A 3 -15.45 26.50 -21.62
N LEU A 4 -14.33 27.12 -21.88
CA LEU A 4 -13.22 27.29 -20.95
C LEU A 4 -13.70 28.20 -19.82
N PHE A 5 -13.96 27.67 -18.63
CA PHE A 5 -14.15 28.46 -17.42
C PHE A 5 -12.77 28.65 -16.78
N LEU A 6 -12.15 29.76 -17.07
CA LEU A 6 -10.93 30.21 -16.40
C LEU A 6 -11.34 30.81 -15.05
N LEU A 7 -11.27 30.04 -13.98
CA LEU A 7 -11.41 30.55 -12.62
C LEU A 7 -10.02 31.01 -12.16
N ILE A 8 -9.79 32.32 -12.22
CA ILE A 8 -8.64 32.96 -11.58
C ILE A 8 -8.98 33.08 -10.11
N LEU A 9 -8.48 32.12 -9.29
CA LEU A 9 -8.50 32.26 -7.84
C LEU A 9 -7.26 33.03 -7.39
N ILE A 10 -7.48 34.24 -6.94
CA ILE A 10 -6.46 35.07 -6.29
C ILE A 10 -6.28 34.50 -4.88
N SER A 11 -5.18 33.85 -4.64
CA SER A 11 -4.77 33.47 -3.30
C SER A 11 -4.29 34.69 -2.52
N PHE A 12 -5.10 35.14 -1.57
CA PHE A 12 -4.66 36.09 -0.56
C PHE A 12 -4.00 35.30 0.58
N SER A 13 -2.69 35.19 0.55
CA SER A 13 -1.90 34.74 1.69
C SER A 13 -1.62 35.97 2.57
N ILE A 14 -2.28 36.09 3.71
CA ILE A 14 -1.88 36.99 4.77
C ILE A 14 -0.83 36.27 5.59
N PHE A 15 0.44 36.49 5.28
CA PHE A 15 1.55 36.01 6.09
C PHE A 15 1.68 36.90 7.34
N SER A 16 1.48 36.32 8.51
CA SER A 16 2.11 36.77 9.72
C SER A 16 3.53 36.22 9.73
N ASN A 17 4.53 37.04 9.46
CA ASN A 17 5.93 36.72 9.66
C ASN A 17 6.22 36.67 11.17
N GLU A 18 6.00 35.57 11.82
CA GLU A 18 6.77 35.22 13.00
C GLU A 18 7.97 34.38 12.54
N GLU A 19 9.19 34.86 12.76
CA GLU A 19 10.41 34.03 12.66
C GLU A 19 10.23 32.87 13.65
N ILE A 20 9.92 31.70 13.12
CA ILE A 20 9.90 30.46 13.91
C ILE A 20 11.35 30.12 14.16
N GLU A 21 11.80 30.24 15.40
CA GLU A 21 13.12 29.79 15.83
C GLU A 21 13.23 28.30 15.45
N GLU A 22 14.18 27.96 14.59
CA GLU A 22 14.33 26.63 13.98
C GLU A 22 14.91 25.66 15.00
N VAL A 23 14.07 25.16 15.91
CA VAL A 23 14.47 24.17 16.90
C VAL A 23 14.46 22.79 16.25
N ILE A 24 15.63 22.17 16.12
CA ILE A 24 15.77 20.77 15.69
C ILE A 24 15.44 19.88 16.87
N THR A 25 14.49 18.95 16.68
CA THR A 25 14.02 18.04 17.73
C THR A 25 14.52 16.61 17.55
N THR A 26 15.10 16.29 16.38
CA THR A 26 15.51 14.94 16.01
C THR A 26 17.00 14.73 16.26
N GLY A 27 17.36 13.57 16.80
CA GLY A 27 18.76 13.17 17.02
C GLY A 27 19.34 13.57 18.37
N THR A 28 18.61 14.32 19.17
CA THR A 28 19.05 14.68 20.53
C THR A 28 17.88 14.66 21.52
N LEU A 29 18.15 14.24 22.74
CA LEU A 29 17.22 14.38 23.86
C LEU A 29 17.34 15.76 24.53
N LEU A 30 18.35 16.54 24.13
CA LEU A 30 18.60 17.89 24.65
C LEU A 30 18.01 18.89 23.65
N LYS A 31 17.16 19.80 24.13
CA LYS A 31 16.62 20.91 23.35
C LYS A 31 17.70 22.00 23.19
N GLU A 32 18.66 21.76 22.31
CA GLU A 32 19.67 22.76 21.96
C GLU A 32 19.42 23.22 20.51
N SER A 33 19.59 24.52 20.31
CA SER A 33 19.32 25.20 19.03
C SER A 33 20.27 24.83 17.88
N GLU A 34 21.32 24.06 18.14
CA GLU A 34 22.25 23.55 17.13
C GLU A 34 22.75 22.16 17.52
N SER A 35 22.26 21.13 16.85
CA SER A 35 22.89 19.81 16.89
C SER A 35 24.17 19.83 16.06
N LYS A 36 25.29 20.14 16.68
CA LYS A 36 26.62 20.12 16.03
C LYS A 36 27.14 18.70 15.75
N PHE A 37 26.43 17.66 16.17
CA PHE A 37 26.96 16.30 16.20
C PHE A 37 26.35 15.34 15.19
N SER A 38 25.18 15.64 14.62
CA SER A 38 24.56 14.80 13.57
C SER A 38 23.86 15.69 12.55
N PRO A 39 24.18 15.56 11.25
CA PRO A 39 23.54 16.35 10.21
C PRO A 39 22.08 15.92 10.06
N VAL A 40 21.17 16.78 10.49
CA VAL A 40 19.74 16.65 10.23
C VAL A 40 19.39 17.47 8.99
N GLU A 41 18.82 16.83 8.01
CA GLU A 41 18.24 17.51 6.84
C GLU A 41 16.81 17.93 7.18
N ILE A 42 16.47 19.17 6.88
CA ILE A 42 15.15 19.74 7.11
C ILE A 42 14.48 20.01 5.76
N ILE A 43 13.27 19.51 5.59
CA ILE A 43 12.41 19.80 4.45
C ILE A 43 11.16 20.49 4.98
N THR A 44 10.98 21.74 4.62
CA THR A 44 9.84 22.54 5.07
C THR A 44 8.57 22.26 4.28
N ALA A 45 7.42 22.68 4.78
CA ALA A 45 6.14 22.53 4.10
C ALA A 45 6.14 23.21 2.72
N GLU A 46 6.78 24.38 2.60
CA GLU A 46 6.91 25.12 1.32
C GLU A 46 7.67 24.26 0.29
N LYS A 47 8.67 23.50 0.72
CA LYS A 47 9.42 22.62 -0.16
C LYS A 47 8.57 21.46 -0.70
N PHE A 48 7.64 20.92 0.09
CA PHE A 48 6.67 19.95 -0.41
C PHE A 48 5.76 20.54 -1.47
N ASP A 49 5.30 21.79 -1.25
CA ASP A 49 4.47 22.50 -2.22
C ASP A 49 5.25 22.82 -3.53
N GLU A 50 6.52 23.22 -3.44
CA GLU A 50 7.40 23.45 -4.60
C GLU A 50 7.65 22.20 -5.42
N ILE A 51 7.82 21.05 -4.77
CA ILE A 51 8.05 19.75 -5.43
C ILE A 51 6.74 19.25 -6.07
N GLY A 52 5.60 19.61 -5.51
CA GLY A 52 4.29 19.24 -6.04
C GLY A 52 3.93 17.77 -5.80
N VAL A 53 4.30 17.20 -4.64
CA VAL A 53 3.91 15.83 -4.29
C VAL A 53 2.44 15.78 -3.89
N SER A 54 1.71 14.76 -4.37
CA SER A 54 0.30 14.53 -4.01
C SER A 54 0.16 13.97 -2.60
N THR A 55 1.12 13.12 -2.18
CA THR A 55 1.16 12.54 -0.83
C THR A 55 2.52 12.73 -0.18
N ILE A 56 2.55 12.73 1.15
CA ILE A 56 3.81 12.86 1.90
C ILE A 56 4.80 11.75 1.54
N ALA A 57 4.33 10.53 1.34
CA ALA A 57 5.21 9.40 1.01
C ALA A 57 5.96 9.58 -0.32
N GLU A 58 5.39 10.33 -1.26
CA GLU A 58 6.04 10.60 -2.55
C GLU A 58 7.31 11.44 -2.44
N ILE A 59 7.50 12.15 -1.33
CA ILE A 59 8.74 12.88 -1.08
C ILE A 59 9.97 11.97 -1.15
N SER A 60 9.79 10.68 -0.85
CA SER A 60 10.87 9.70 -0.92
C SER A 60 11.54 9.63 -2.30
N LYS A 61 10.83 9.97 -3.38
CA LYS A 61 11.36 10.05 -4.75
C LYS A 61 12.43 11.13 -4.92
N TYR A 62 12.39 12.14 -4.06
CA TYR A 62 13.25 13.34 -4.12
C TYR A 62 14.33 13.36 -3.03
N LEU A 63 14.31 12.38 -2.13
CA LEU A 63 15.31 12.24 -1.08
C LEU A 63 16.52 11.46 -1.59
N SER A 64 17.69 12.08 -1.61
CA SER A 64 18.93 11.41 -2.03
C SER A 64 19.31 10.20 -1.18
N ALA A 65 18.88 10.18 0.09
CA ALA A 65 19.11 9.08 1.02
C ALA A 65 18.03 7.99 0.94
N SER A 66 16.92 8.22 0.22
CA SER A 66 15.84 7.24 0.11
C SER A 66 16.13 6.25 -1.03
N SER A 67 16.07 4.97 -0.70
CA SER A 67 16.19 3.88 -1.68
C SER A 67 15.40 2.68 -1.17
N GLY A 68 14.60 2.07 -2.04
CA GLY A 68 13.73 0.95 -1.67
C GLY A 68 12.44 1.36 -0.97
N SER A 69 12.10 2.65 -0.98
CA SER A 69 10.81 3.12 -0.45
C SER A 69 9.67 2.57 -1.27
N HIS A 70 8.60 2.20 -0.56
CA HIS A 70 7.35 1.75 -1.13
C HIS A 70 6.29 2.85 -1.00
N PHE A 71 5.55 3.09 -2.05
CA PHE A 71 4.37 3.94 -2.03
C PHE A 71 3.27 3.31 -2.87
N GLN A 72 2.04 3.73 -2.59
CA GLN A 72 0.79 3.14 -3.03
C GLN A 72 0.62 2.89 -4.55
N THR A 73 1.48 3.44 -5.37
CA THR A 73 1.45 3.20 -6.83
C THR A 73 1.99 1.84 -7.25
N ASN A 74 2.59 1.08 -6.35
CA ASN A 74 3.02 -0.27 -6.66
C ASN A 74 1.89 -1.27 -6.48
N THR A 75 1.36 -1.79 -7.59
CA THR A 75 0.23 -2.71 -7.61
C THR A 75 0.60 -4.17 -7.71
N MET A 76 1.87 -4.46 -7.95
CA MET A 76 2.36 -5.84 -8.10
C MET A 76 2.41 -6.58 -6.77
N ASP A 77 2.51 -5.83 -5.67
CA ASP A 77 2.53 -6.35 -4.32
C ASP A 77 1.16 -6.14 -3.65
N GLY A 78 0.40 -7.22 -3.51
CA GLY A 78 -1.00 -7.14 -3.18
C GLY A 78 -1.36 -6.85 -1.74
N VAL A 79 -0.44 -7.01 -0.81
CA VAL A 79 -0.75 -6.77 0.60
C VAL A 79 -0.55 -5.32 0.99
N ASP A 80 0.36 -4.62 0.34
CA ASP A 80 0.82 -3.27 0.71
C ASP A 80 0.12 -2.14 -0.06
N GLN A 81 -0.77 -2.48 -1.00
CA GLN A 81 -1.51 -1.47 -1.76
C GLN A 81 -2.29 -0.53 -0.86
N GLY A 82 -2.18 0.77 -1.12
CA GLY A 82 -2.79 1.83 -0.33
C GLY A 82 -1.97 2.25 0.91
N MET A 83 -0.87 1.56 1.21
CA MET A 83 0.06 1.88 2.29
C MET A 83 1.41 2.33 1.72
N SER A 84 2.17 3.09 2.49
CA SER A 84 3.45 3.65 2.04
C SER A 84 4.51 3.60 3.12
N ALA A 85 5.72 3.19 2.72
CA ALA A 85 6.91 3.18 3.56
C ALA A 85 7.98 4.09 3.00
N ILE A 86 8.66 4.86 3.85
CA ILE A 86 9.84 5.63 3.49
C ILE A 86 11.07 4.93 4.06
N THR A 87 12.00 4.56 3.19
CA THR A 87 13.18 3.77 3.53
C THR A 87 14.44 4.57 3.26
N LEU A 88 15.35 4.58 4.22
CA LEU A 88 16.61 5.27 4.08
C LEU A 88 17.76 4.30 3.78
N ARG A 89 18.72 4.75 2.98
CA ARG A 89 20.00 4.09 2.68
C ARG A 89 19.87 2.68 2.08
N GLY A 90 18.72 2.34 1.50
CA GLY A 90 18.49 1.03 0.87
C GLY A 90 18.45 -0.14 1.84
N LEU A 91 18.22 0.12 3.12
CA LEU A 91 17.99 -0.93 4.12
C LEU A 91 16.51 -1.36 4.07
N ASP A 92 16.13 -2.31 4.92
CA ASP A 92 14.74 -2.78 4.99
C ASP A 92 13.78 -1.73 5.57
N HIS A 93 12.48 -1.95 5.41
CA HIS A 93 11.45 -1.04 5.89
C HIS A 93 11.46 -0.88 7.41
N ALA A 94 11.84 -1.92 8.15
CA ALA A 94 11.91 -1.92 9.61
C ALA A 94 13.10 -1.14 10.16
N SER A 95 14.07 -0.78 9.32
CA SER A 95 15.29 -0.10 9.72
C SER A 95 15.20 1.43 9.75
N THR A 96 14.12 2.01 9.22
CA THR A 96 13.88 3.46 9.22
C THR A 96 12.78 3.79 10.23
N LEU A 97 13.15 4.51 11.28
CA LEU A 97 12.19 4.95 12.29
C LEU A 97 11.41 6.18 11.80
N LEU A 98 10.11 6.07 11.73
CA LEU A 98 9.21 7.19 11.46
C LEU A 98 8.56 7.67 12.75
N LEU A 99 8.62 8.98 13.00
CA LEU A 99 8.04 9.66 14.16
C LEU A 99 7.07 10.76 13.74
N ILE A 100 6.11 11.04 14.59
CA ILE A 100 5.20 12.19 14.49
C ILE A 100 5.38 13.03 15.76
N ASN A 101 5.87 14.26 15.62
CA ASN A 101 6.19 15.14 16.75
C ASN A 101 7.09 14.44 17.78
N SER A 102 8.09 13.70 17.32
CA SER A 102 9.02 12.90 18.13
C SER A 102 8.37 11.73 18.88
N LYS A 103 7.16 11.33 18.54
CA LYS A 103 6.44 10.19 19.12
C LYS A 103 6.29 9.06 18.10
N ARG A 104 6.33 7.82 18.59
CA ARG A 104 6.20 6.64 17.75
C ARG A 104 4.76 6.46 17.26
N GLN A 105 4.62 6.07 16.01
CA GLN A 105 3.38 5.55 15.42
C GLN A 105 3.43 4.01 15.43
N THR A 106 2.28 3.35 15.49
CA THR A 106 2.21 1.90 15.31
C THR A 106 2.65 1.47 13.91
N PHE A 107 3.13 0.26 13.80
CA PHE A 107 3.33 -0.36 12.49
C PHE A 107 2.01 -0.62 11.79
N THR A 108 2.09 -0.87 10.49
CA THR A 108 0.95 -1.38 9.71
C THR A 108 0.45 -2.69 10.28
N GLY A 109 -0.87 -2.90 10.24
CA GLY A 109 -1.48 -4.17 10.66
C GLY A 109 -1.08 -5.36 9.79
N THR A 110 -0.57 -5.08 8.59
CA THR A 110 -0.11 -6.07 7.62
C THR A 110 1.36 -5.79 7.32
N PRO A 111 2.26 -6.77 7.45
CA PRO A 111 3.66 -6.59 7.12
C PRO A 111 3.86 -6.39 5.62
N SER A 112 5.04 -5.91 5.22
CA SER A 112 5.47 -5.84 3.83
C SER A 112 5.52 -7.24 3.20
N TYR A 113 5.68 -7.31 1.88
CA TYR A 113 5.86 -8.58 1.17
C TYR A 113 6.99 -9.45 1.74
N ASN A 114 8.05 -8.82 2.25
CA ASN A 114 9.16 -9.53 2.89
C ASN A 114 8.90 -9.93 4.35
N GLY A 115 7.72 -9.60 4.89
CA GLY A 115 7.36 -9.90 6.27
C GLY A 115 7.82 -8.84 7.29
N GLU A 116 8.31 -7.70 6.85
CA GLU A 116 8.82 -6.62 7.70
C GLU A 116 7.68 -5.71 8.17
N GLY A 117 7.73 -5.29 9.44
CA GLY A 117 6.85 -4.24 9.95
C GLY A 117 7.37 -2.86 9.58
N TYR A 118 6.48 -1.94 9.23
CA TYR A 118 6.81 -0.54 8.93
C TYR A 118 5.68 0.39 9.34
N VAL A 119 5.96 1.68 9.42
CA VAL A 119 4.94 2.71 9.68
C VAL A 119 4.41 3.24 8.35
N ASP A 120 3.09 3.27 8.21
CA ASP A 120 2.44 3.83 7.02
C ASP A 120 2.50 5.37 7.04
N ALA A 121 3.29 5.93 6.13
CA ALA A 121 3.45 7.37 5.99
C ALA A 121 2.19 8.09 5.48
N ASN A 122 1.18 7.34 4.99
CA ASN A 122 -0.08 7.94 4.53
C ASN A 122 -0.91 8.55 5.66
N ILE A 123 -0.58 8.27 6.93
CA ILE A 123 -1.27 8.95 8.04
C ILE A 123 -1.03 10.47 8.05
N ILE A 124 0.08 10.95 7.52
CA ILE A 124 0.48 12.35 7.63
C ILE A 124 -0.34 13.24 6.70
N PRO A 125 -1.13 14.21 7.21
CA PRO A 125 -1.78 15.20 6.37
C PRO A 125 -0.79 16.30 5.96
N LYS A 126 -0.58 16.47 4.65
CA LYS A 126 0.32 17.49 4.07
C LYS A 126 -0.03 18.89 4.56
N ILE A 127 -1.32 19.22 4.58
CA ILE A 127 -1.83 20.56 4.99
C ILE A 127 -1.46 20.94 6.44
N ALA A 128 -1.26 19.94 7.31
CA ALA A 128 -0.91 20.13 8.72
C ALA A 128 0.58 19.95 9.00
N LEU A 129 1.40 19.73 7.97
CA LEU A 129 2.84 19.57 8.14
C LEU A 129 3.52 20.94 8.24
N THR A 130 4.45 21.11 9.17
CA THR A 130 5.35 22.25 9.24
C THR A 130 6.67 21.92 8.56
N LYS A 131 7.26 20.80 8.90
CA LYS A 131 8.54 20.33 8.36
C LYS A 131 8.71 18.82 8.57
N MET A 132 9.63 18.26 7.84
CA MET A 132 10.16 16.90 8.04
C MET A 132 11.65 17.01 8.38
N GLU A 133 12.05 16.39 9.48
CA GLU A 133 13.44 16.29 9.90
C GLU A 133 13.96 14.90 9.59
N ILE A 134 15.09 14.79 8.91
CA ILE A 134 15.70 13.54 8.49
C ILE A 134 17.09 13.41 9.09
N LEU A 135 17.24 12.49 10.03
CA LEU A 135 18.54 12.07 10.52
C LEU A 135 19.03 10.89 9.71
N LYS A 136 20.07 11.12 8.90
CA LYS A 136 20.59 10.14 7.94
C LYS A 136 21.55 9.12 8.56
N GLU A 137 21.86 9.25 9.84
CA GLU A 137 22.75 8.36 10.56
C GLU A 137 21.98 7.43 11.48
N GLY A 138 22.58 6.29 11.84
CA GLY A 138 21.99 5.38 12.81
C GLY A 138 21.89 6.05 14.19
N ALA A 139 20.69 6.01 14.76
CA ALA A 139 20.39 6.64 16.04
C ALA A 139 19.86 5.64 17.08
N THR A 140 20.32 4.40 17.00
CA THR A 140 19.87 3.29 17.84
C THR A 140 20.11 3.51 19.33
N SER A 141 21.13 4.28 19.68
CA SER A 141 21.42 4.65 21.08
C SER A 141 20.38 5.58 21.69
N VAL A 142 19.67 6.36 20.86
CA VAL A 142 18.63 7.31 21.31
C VAL A 142 17.24 6.72 21.13
N TYR A 143 17.01 6.06 19.99
CA TYR A 143 15.68 5.64 19.55
C TYR A 143 15.46 4.12 19.54
N GLY A 144 16.48 3.30 19.77
CA GLY A 144 16.36 1.84 19.73
C GLY A 144 16.60 1.23 18.36
N SER A 145 16.29 -0.08 18.23
CA SER A 145 16.68 -0.92 17.09
C SER A 145 16.10 -0.51 15.74
N ASP A 146 15.00 0.22 15.71
CA ASP A 146 14.31 0.60 14.47
C ASP A 146 14.98 1.78 13.75
N ALA A 147 15.95 2.44 14.41
CA ALA A 147 16.65 3.61 13.88
C ALA A 147 18.05 3.27 13.32
N VAL A 148 18.21 2.11 12.68
CA VAL A 148 19.49 1.68 12.07
C VAL A 148 19.80 2.46 10.81
N ALA A 149 18.82 2.63 9.93
CA ALA A 149 18.96 3.38 8.68
C ALA A 149 18.89 4.90 8.91
N GLY A 150 18.20 5.32 9.93
CA GLY A 150 17.99 6.72 10.27
C GLY A 150 16.62 6.96 10.88
N VAL A 151 16.31 8.24 11.08
CA VAL A 151 15.03 8.68 11.66
C VAL A 151 14.39 9.72 10.75
N ILE A 152 13.11 9.61 10.52
CA ILE A 152 12.28 10.61 9.88
C ILE A 152 11.25 11.09 10.88
N ASN A 153 11.23 12.37 11.17
CA ASN A 153 10.32 12.96 12.14
C ASN A 153 9.46 14.03 11.45
N PHE A 154 8.16 13.80 11.40
CA PHE A 154 7.19 14.74 10.86
C PHE A 154 6.72 15.68 11.96
N ILE A 155 6.91 16.97 11.76
CA ILE A 155 6.50 18.01 12.69
C ILE A 155 5.23 18.66 12.18
N THR A 156 4.16 18.55 12.95
CA THR A 156 2.86 19.11 12.61
C THR A 156 2.65 20.51 13.21
N VAL A 157 1.75 21.26 12.61
CA VAL A 157 1.40 22.63 13.02
C VAL A 157 0.69 22.60 14.37
N LYS A 158 1.28 23.22 15.39
CA LYS A 158 0.68 23.34 16.73
C LYS A 158 0.06 24.73 16.97
N LYS A 159 0.55 25.72 16.27
CA LYS A 159 0.09 27.11 16.38
C LYS A 159 -0.15 27.67 14.98
N PHE A 160 -1.34 28.18 14.77
CA PHE A 160 -1.74 28.81 13.51
C PHE A 160 -2.90 29.77 13.78
N SER A 161 -2.95 30.88 13.09
CA SER A 161 -4.05 31.85 13.22
C SER A 161 -4.58 32.20 11.83
N GLY A 162 -5.85 31.89 11.58
CA GLY A 162 -6.49 32.12 10.30
C GLY A 162 -6.88 30.81 9.58
N TYR A 163 -6.82 30.82 8.26
CA TYR A 163 -7.12 29.66 7.43
C TYR A 163 -6.14 29.55 6.25
N LYS A 164 -5.84 28.33 5.85
CA LYS A 164 -5.09 27.98 4.62
C LYS A 164 -5.96 27.04 3.79
N LEU A 165 -6.00 27.29 2.48
CA LEU A 165 -6.59 26.42 1.47
C LEU A 165 -5.47 25.93 0.56
N ASP A 166 -5.46 24.66 0.27
CA ASP A 166 -4.55 24.02 -0.68
C ASP A 166 -5.37 23.28 -1.74
N LEU A 167 -5.05 23.52 -3.00
CA LEU A 167 -5.66 22.85 -4.14
C LEU A 167 -4.54 22.39 -5.04
N ASP A 168 -4.41 21.12 -5.21
CA ASP A 168 -3.41 20.55 -6.10
C ASP A 168 -4.07 19.66 -7.16
N SER A 169 -3.44 19.59 -8.33
CA SER A 169 -3.85 18.73 -9.41
C SER A 169 -2.63 18.33 -10.21
N GLN A 170 -2.46 17.01 -10.37
CA GLN A 170 -1.47 16.43 -11.25
C GLN A 170 -2.17 15.60 -12.31
N TYR A 171 -1.65 15.61 -13.53
CA TYR A 171 -2.19 14.81 -14.61
C TYR A 171 -1.08 14.27 -15.49
N SER A 172 -1.28 13.08 -16.01
CA SER A 172 -0.40 12.51 -17.01
C SER A 172 -0.69 13.11 -18.39
N THR A 173 0.34 13.56 -19.10
CA THR A 173 0.17 14.10 -20.46
C THR A 173 -0.13 13.04 -21.51
N ASN A 174 0.22 11.79 -21.24
CA ASN A 174 0.14 10.70 -22.21
C ASN A 174 -0.98 9.69 -21.88
N TYR A 175 -1.48 9.71 -20.66
CA TYR A 175 -2.44 8.73 -20.15
C TYR A 175 -3.60 9.44 -19.43
N ASN A 176 -4.72 8.77 -19.28
CA ASN A 176 -5.89 9.31 -18.61
C ASN A 176 -5.82 9.14 -17.07
N GLN A 177 -4.66 9.47 -16.49
CA GLN A 177 -4.41 9.39 -15.05
C GLN A 177 -4.27 10.80 -14.47
N ASN A 178 -4.91 11.06 -13.35
CA ASN A 178 -4.79 12.31 -12.61
C ASN A 178 -4.93 12.09 -11.10
N ASP A 179 -4.34 13.02 -10.36
CA ASP A 179 -4.55 13.20 -8.93
C ASP A 179 -5.17 14.58 -8.70
N ILE A 180 -6.15 14.65 -7.81
CA ILE A 180 -6.76 15.92 -7.39
C ILE A 180 -6.77 15.96 -5.87
N GLY A 181 -6.19 17.02 -5.30
CA GLY A 181 -6.09 17.24 -3.87
C GLY A 181 -6.80 18.50 -3.40
N PHE A 182 -7.36 18.42 -2.22
CA PHE A 182 -7.93 19.52 -1.47
C PHE A 182 -7.46 19.47 -0.03
N GLY A 183 -6.91 20.59 0.46
CA GLY A 183 -6.51 20.77 1.85
C GLY A 183 -7.14 22.01 2.46
N PHE A 184 -7.54 21.92 3.71
CA PHE A 184 -8.03 23.03 4.52
C PHE A 184 -7.39 22.99 5.90
N LEU A 185 -6.81 24.10 6.32
CA LEU A 185 -6.28 24.29 7.67
C LEU A 185 -6.95 25.52 8.28
N PHE A 186 -7.39 25.39 9.51
CA PHE A 186 -7.92 26.49 10.31
C PHE A 186 -7.20 26.49 11.66
N GLY A 187 -6.86 27.67 12.13
CA GLY A 187 -6.29 27.82 13.46
C GLY A 187 -6.77 29.10 14.13
N LYS A 188 -6.78 29.04 15.45
CA LYS A 188 -7.10 30.20 16.28
C LYS A 188 -6.32 30.15 17.58
N ASP A 189 -5.66 31.27 17.83
CA ASP A 189 -5.01 31.55 19.11
C ASP A 189 -6.06 32.13 20.07
N PHE A 190 -6.21 31.48 21.20
CA PHE A 190 -6.98 31.94 22.35
C PHE A 190 -6.02 32.33 23.46
N GLU A 191 -6.47 33.14 24.39
CA GLU A 191 -5.65 33.67 25.49
C GLU A 191 -4.86 32.59 26.26
N ASN A 192 -5.41 31.37 26.37
CA ASN A 192 -4.87 30.29 27.16
C ASN A 192 -4.49 29.03 26.38
N PHE A 193 -4.82 28.96 25.11
CA PHE A 193 -4.52 27.79 24.26
C PHE A 193 -4.62 28.14 22.77
N ASP A 194 -3.91 27.38 21.97
CA ASP A 194 -3.97 27.40 20.51
C ASP A 194 -4.78 26.18 20.04
N LEU A 195 -5.68 26.41 19.09
CA LEU A 195 -6.45 25.35 18.43
C LEU A 195 -6.10 25.33 16.94
N VAL A 196 -5.78 24.15 16.43
CA VAL A 196 -5.59 23.92 15.00
C VAL A 196 -6.47 22.76 14.56
N PHE A 197 -7.08 22.90 13.39
CA PHE A 197 -7.86 21.87 12.72
C PHE A 197 -7.43 21.80 11.26
N GLY A 198 -7.19 20.60 10.74
CA GLY A 198 -6.84 20.33 9.36
C GLY A 198 -7.72 19.21 8.76
N PHE A 199 -8.02 19.37 7.49
CA PHE A 199 -8.67 18.36 6.67
C PHE A 199 -7.97 18.26 5.32
N GLU A 200 -7.76 17.07 4.83
CA GLU A 200 -7.17 16.81 3.52
C GLU A 200 -7.93 15.69 2.82
N ARG A 201 -8.19 15.86 1.53
CA ARG A 201 -8.72 14.83 0.66
C ARG A 201 -7.94 14.77 -0.64
N MET A 202 -7.62 13.57 -1.10
CA MET A 202 -7.00 13.31 -2.38
C MET A 202 -7.74 12.20 -3.11
N GLU A 203 -7.97 12.38 -4.39
CA GLU A 203 -8.53 11.40 -5.31
C GLU A 203 -7.52 11.13 -6.41
N ARG A 204 -7.28 9.86 -6.68
CA ARG A 204 -6.34 9.38 -7.69
C ARG A 204 -7.06 8.45 -8.65
N THR A 205 -7.00 8.75 -9.94
CA THR A 205 -7.54 7.85 -10.97
C THR A 205 -6.50 6.80 -11.36
N PRO A 206 -6.93 5.58 -11.75
CA PRO A 206 -6.01 4.52 -12.07
C PRO A 206 -5.28 4.74 -13.40
N LEU A 207 -4.06 4.17 -13.50
CA LEU A 207 -3.38 3.90 -14.76
C LEU A 207 -3.28 2.39 -14.94
N LYS A 208 -3.98 1.86 -15.92
CA LYS A 208 -4.02 0.43 -16.21
C LYS A 208 -2.74 -0.02 -16.95
N ALA A 209 -2.20 -1.17 -16.59
CA ALA A 209 -0.99 -1.69 -17.22
C ALA A 209 -1.16 -1.95 -18.73
N TYR A 210 -2.37 -2.29 -19.18
CA TYR A 210 -2.65 -2.50 -20.60
C TYR A 210 -2.63 -1.21 -21.43
N GLU A 211 -2.69 -0.04 -20.80
CA GLU A 211 -2.55 1.26 -21.47
C GLU A 211 -1.09 1.57 -21.86
N ILE A 212 -0.15 0.79 -21.32
CA ILE A 212 1.28 0.91 -21.61
C ILE A 212 1.74 -0.34 -22.35
N ASP A 213 1.88 -0.24 -23.65
CA ASP A 213 2.16 -1.38 -24.55
C ASP A 213 3.30 -2.27 -24.07
N GLN A 214 4.45 -1.67 -23.73
CA GLN A 214 5.63 -2.42 -23.27
C GLN A 214 5.36 -3.20 -21.97
N ILE A 215 4.62 -2.64 -21.04
CA ILE A 215 4.29 -3.31 -19.78
C ILE A 215 3.32 -4.46 -20.05
N SER A 216 2.30 -4.21 -20.85
CA SER A 216 1.29 -5.23 -21.22
C SER A 216 1.94 -6.42 -21.94
N GLU A 217 2.86 -6.16 -22.85
CA GLU A 217 3.55 -7.21 -23.61
C GLU A 217 4.54 -8.01 -22.78
N LEU A 218 5.26 -7.38 -21.85
CA LEU A 218 6.30 -8.02 -21.05
C LEU A 218 5.74 -8.69 -19.77
N SER A 219 4.55 -8.33 -19.34
CA SER A 219 3.94 -8.86 -18.11
C SER A 219 3.27 -10.21 -18.35
N VAL A 220 4.08 -11.21 -18.69
CA VAL A 220 3.63 -12.55 -19.05
C VAL A 220 4.25 -13.60 -18.12
N SER A 221 3.39 -14.33 -17.40
CA SER A 221 3.79 -15.47 -16.57
C SER A 221 3.88 -16.74 -17.41
N GLY A 222 4.91 -17.56 -17.15
CA GLY A 222 5.01 -18.92 -17.71
C GLY A 222 3.97 -19.90 -17.13
N LEU A 223 3.14 -19.46 -16.20
CA LEU A 223 2.21 -20.26 -15.42
C LEU A 223 0.76 -20.09 -15.92
N GLY A 224 0.52 -20.30 -17.18
CA GLY A 224 -0.81 -20.48 -17.76
C GLY A 224 -1.30 -21.90 -17.66
N ASN A 225 -2.55 -22.15 -18.06
CA ASN A 225 -3.16 -23.48 -18.01
C ASN A 225 -2.38 -24.48 -18.88
N SER A 226 -1.79 -25.47 -18.26
CA SER A 226 -0.93 -26.47 -18.91
C SER A 226 -0.92 -27.77 -18.10
N PHE A 227 -0.53 -28.84 -18.76
CA PHE A 227 -0.36 -30.16 -18.15
C PHE A 227 1.12 -30.55 -18.18
N LYS A 228 1.70 -30.95 -17.06
CA LYS A 228 3.02 -31.57 -17.00
C LYS A 228 2.86 -33.06 -16.88
N ILE A 229 3.44 -33.82 -17.80
CA ILE A 229 3.44 -35.27 -17.82
C ILE A 229 4.36 -35.81 -16.73
N LEU A 230 3.89 -36.74 -15.91
CA LEU A 230 4.63 -37.29 -14.78
C LEU A 230 5.09 -38.75 -15.04
N GLY A 231 5.30 -39.10 -16.29
CA GLY A 231 5.80 -40.40 -16.75
C GLY A 231 5.92 -40.41 -18.26
N ASP A 232 6.56 -41.39 -18.84
CA ASP A 232 6.55 -41.57 -20.28
C ASP A 232 5.20 -42.18 -20.73
N ASP A 233 4.59 -41.65 -21.77
CA ASP A 233 3.26 -42.03 -22.23
C ASP A 233 3.15 -42.03 -23.75
N VAL A 234 2.29 -42.89 -24.28
CA VAL A 234 1.94 -42.94 -25.69
C VAL A 234 0.41 -42.99 -25.83
N ILE A 235 -0.16 -42.02 -26.48
CA ILE A 235 -1.59 -41.92 -26.74
C ILE A 235 -1.81 -42.18 -28.24
N GLU A 236 -2.53 -43.24 -28.57
CA GLU A 236 -2.69 -43.70 -29.96
C GLU A 236 -3.64 -42.82 -30.77
N SER A 237 -4.63 -42.21 -30.14
CA SER A 237 -5.68 -41.44 -30.85
C SER A 237 -6.32 -40.34 -30.01
N GLY A 238 -7.02 -39.43 -30.67
CA GLY A 238 -7.72 -38.30 -30.04
C GLY A 238 -6.92 -37.02 -30.07
N LEU A 239 -7.42 -36.02 -29.36
CA LEU A 239 -6.84 -34.66 -29.32
C LEU A 239 -5.38 -34.67 -28.82
N TYR A 240 -5.07 -35.59 -27.92
CA TYR A 240 -3.76 -35.72 -27.28
C TYR A 240 -2.93 -36.88 -27.87
N ALA A 241 -3.26 -37.33 -29.07
CA ALA A 241 -2.47 -38.37 -29.72
C ALA A 241 -1.00 -37.94 -29.88
N GLY A 242 -0.06 -38.78 -29.43
CA GLY A 242 1.37 -38.48 -29.49
C GLY A 242 2.18 -39.24 -28.48
N GLU A 243 3.49 -39.07 -28.52
CA GLU A 243 4.46 -39.61 -27.57
C GLU A 243 4.88 -38.47 -26.63
N TYR A 244 4.91 -38.77 -25.35
CA TYR A 244 5.20 -37.82 -24.29
C TYR A 244 6.31 -38.36 -23.38
N SER A 245 7.22 -37.48 -23.00
CA SER A 245 8.28 -37.77 -22.06
C SER A 245 7.97 -37.23 -20.67
N ASN A 246 8.47 -37.87 -19.65
CA ASN A 246 8.36 -37.42 -18.28
C ASN A 246 8.90 -36.00 -18.14
N GLY A 247 8.11 -35.11 -17.54
CA GLY A 247 8.44 -33.70 -17.35
C GLY A 247 8.04 -32.77 -18.52
N GLN A 248 7.59 -33.32 -19.65
CA GLN A 248 7.09 -32.52 -20.78
C GLN A 248 5.85 -31.74 -20.36
N THR A 249 5.75 -30.49 -20.84
CA THR A 249 4.58 -29.64 -20.59
C THR A 249 3.77 -29.49 -21.88
N ILE A 250 2.47 -29.71 -21.79
CA ILE A 250 1.51 -29.58 -22.87
C ILE A 250 0.57 -28.41 -22.54
N PRO A 251 0.34 -27.47 -23.46
CA PRO A 251 -0.61 -26.40 -23.22
C PRO A 251 -2.05 -26.94 -23.15
N ASP A 252 -2.87 -26.29 -22.34
CA ASP A 252 -4.31 -26.45 -22.39
C ASP A 252 -4.81 -26.08 -23.81
N PRO A 253 -5.61 -26.94 -24.48
CA PRO A 253 -6.14 -26.63 -25.80
C PRO A 253 -6.98 -25.37 -25.83
N ASN A 254 -7.58 -24.96 -24.69
CA ASN A 254 -8.32 -23.73 -24.53
C ASN A 254 -7.46 -22.53 -24.11
N CYS A 255 -6.14 -22.64 -24.19
CA CYS A 255 -5.22 -21.58 -23.73
C CYS A 255 -5.58 -20.19 -24.30
N ILE A 256 -5.76 -20.11 -25.62
CA ILE A 256 -6.11 -18.85 -26.30
C ILE A 256 -7.54 -18.42 -25.96
N GLU A 257 -8.47 -19.38 -25.95
CA GLU A 257 -9.87 -19.13 -25.61
C GLU A 257 -10.01 -18.58 -24.19
N ASN A 258 -9.20 -19.04 -23.26
CA ASN A 258 -9.15 -18.57 -21.88
C ASN A 258 -8.30 -17.29 -21.69
N GLY A 259 -7.90 -16.63 -22.79
CA GLY A 259 -7.13 -15.38 -22.74
C GLY A 259 -5.64 -15.56 -22.44
N GLY A 260 -5.13 -16.79 -22.57
CA GLY A 260 -3.70 -17.07 -22.48
C GLY A 260 -2.96 -16.75 -23.77
N ILE A 261 -1.64 -16.92 -23.72
CA ILE A 261 -0.71 -16.78 -24.84
C ILE A 261 -0.09 -18.14 -25.07
N LEU A 262 -0.22 -18.65 -26.29
CA LEU A 262 0.37 -19.94 -26.68
C LEU A 262 1.77 -19.71 -27.28
N ASP A 263 2.79 -20.16 -26.57
CA ASP A 263 4.20 -20.11 -27.00
C ASP A 263 4.93 -21.36 -26.46
N GLY A 264 4.77 -22.50 -27.18
CA GLY A 264 5.26 -23.79 -26.75
C GLY A 264 4.60 -24.34 -25.47
N ARG A 265 4.04 -23.47 -24.65
CA ARG A 265 3.21 -23.71 -23.48
C ARG A 265 2.17 -22.62 -23.33
N CYS A 266 1.16 -22.84 -22.52
CA CYS A 266 0.24 -21.77 -22.19
C CYS A 266 0.87 -20.81 -21.20
N ARG A 267 0.82 -19.53 -21.52
CA ARG A 267 1.28 -18.42 -20.66
C ARG A 267 0.09 -17.56 -20.25
N PHE A 268 0.22 -16.87 -19.13
CA PHE A 268 -0.78 -15.99 -18.62
C PHE A 268 -0.32 -14.53 -18.68
N ALA A 269 -1.07 -13.69 -19.40
CA ALA A 269 -0.81 -12.25 -19.50
C ALA A 269 -1.36 -11.54 -18.26
N TYR A 270 -0.65 -11.62 -17.15
CA TYR A 270 -1.09 -11.05 -15.88
C TYR A 270 -1.13 -9.52 -15.89
N GLY A 271 -0.30 -8.87 -16.70
CA GLY A 271 -0.26 -7.41 -16.82
C GLY A 271 -1.58 -6.79 -17.27
N ARG A 272 -2.44 -7.55 -17.97
CA ARG A 272 -3.75 -7.03 -18.40
C ARG A 272 -4.70 -6.76 -17.24
N GLY A 273 -4.50 -7.38 -16.10
CA GLY A 273 -5.34 -7.23 -14.92
C GLY A 273 -4.80 -6.26 -13.87
N PHE A 274 -3.63 -5.64 -14.06
CA PHE A 274 -3.03 -4.76 -13.07
C PHE A 274 -3.18 -3.28 -13.39
N ASN A 275 -3.21 -2.47 -12.34
CA ASN A 275 -2.98 -1.04 -12.43
C ASN A 275 -1.49 -0.73 -12.16
N ILE A 276 -0.94 0.22 -12.87
CA ILE A 276 0.37 0.82 -12.55
C ILE A 276 0.21 1.87 -11.46
N VAL A 277 -0.92 2.57 -11.51
CA VAL A 277 -1.38 3.47 -10.46
C VAL A 277 -2.75 3.00 -10.03
N ASN A 278 -2.96 2.88 -8.72
CA ASN A 278 -4.24 2.46 -8.17
C ASN A 278 -5.30 3.57 -8.29
N ASP A 279 -6.57 3.16 -8.31
CA ASP A 279 -7.69 4.04 -8.01
C ASP A 279 -7.80 4.19 -6.49
N GLU A 280 -7.48 5.36 -5.98
CA GLU A 280 -7.38 5.60 -4.54
C GLU A 280 -8.08 6.88 -4.12
N SER A 281 -8.64 6.85 -2.92
CA SER A 281 -9.08 8.04 -2.22
C SER A 281 -8.49 8.10 -0.81
N HIS A 282 -8.01 9.27 -0.43
CA HIS A 282 -7.43 9.53 0.87
C HIS A 282 -8.22 10.61 1.58
N GLU A 283 -8.59 10.39 2.83
CA GLU A 283 -9.21 11.39 3.69
C GLU A 283 -8.44 11.44 5.01
N LYS A 284 -8.02 12.65 5.40
CA LYS A 284 -7.20 12.85 6.60
C LYS A 284 -7.72 14.01 7.43
N PHE A 285 -7.70 13.83 8.73
CA PHE A 285 -8.08 14.84 9.70
C PHE A 285 -6.94 15.05 10.68
N TYR A 286 -6.74 16.29 11.04
CA TYR A 286 -5.79 16.72 12.04
C TYR A 286 -6.47 17.67 13.02
N THR A 287 -6.17 17.52 14.30
CA THR A 287 -6.47 18.53 15.30
C THR A 287 -5.40 18.61 16.35
N SER A 288 -5.08 19.80 16.79
CA SER A 288 -4.16 20.08 17.88
C SER A 288 -4.75 21.12 18.82
N LEU A 289 -4.60 20.84 20.11
CA LEU A 289 -4.91 21.78 21.18
C LEU A 289 -3.65 21.89 22.05
N SER A 290 -3.04 23.06 22.06
CA SER A 290 -1.77 23.27 22.73
C SER A 290 -1.76 24.53 23.59
N ASN A 291 -0.94 24.51 24.62
CA ASN A 291 -0.57 25.68 25.40
C ASN A 291 0.88 25.52 25.85
N ARG A 292 1.34 26.44 26.74
CA ARG A 292 2.73 26.41 27.23
C ARG A 292 3.18 25.06 27.82
N ASN A 293 2.27 24.32 28.45
CA ASN A 293 2.61 23.13 29.19
C ASN A 293 1.98 21.85 28.63
N HIS A 294 0.90 21.95 27.87
CA HIS A 294 0.12 20.83 27.40
C HIS A 294 0.02 20.86 25.88
N ASP A 295 0.14 19.69 25.27
CA ASP A 295 -0.03 19.49 23.85
C ASP A 295 -0.84 18.21 23.63
N ILE A 296 -1.98 18.35 22.99
CA ILE A 296 -2.87 17.25 22.59
C ILE A 296 -2.96 17.28 21.08
N SER A 297 -2.73 16.16 20.45
CA SER A 297 -2.93 16.04 19.00
C SER A 297 -3.60 14.74 18.61
N LEU A 298 -4.40 14.80 17.57
CA LEU A 298 -5.05 13.65 16.94
C LEU A 298 -4.90 13.77 15.43
N ILE A 299 -4.44 12.69 14.82
CA ILE A 299 -4.45 12.47 13.39
C ILE A 299 -5.32 11.26 13.10
N PHE A 300 -6.16 11.36 12.09
CA PHE A 300 -6.92 10.25 11.53
C PHE A 300 -6.71 10.24 10.03
N SER A 301 -6.52 9.05 9.47
CA SER A 301 -6.41 8.84 8.02
C SER A 301 -7.23 7.63 7.62
N ASN A 302 -7.96 7.78 6.52
CA ASN A 302 -8.60 6.67 5.82
C ASN A 302 -8.14 6.68 4.37
N VAL A 303 -7.65 5.53 3.91
CA VAL A 303 -7.24 5.30 2.52
C VAL A 303 -8.08 4.17 1.95
N LYS A 304 -8.75 4.42 0.84
CA LYS A 304 -9.48 3.41 0.08
C LYS A 304 -8.78 3.16 -1.23
N VAL A 305 -8.50 1.90 -1.50
CA VAL A 305 -8.14 1.43 -2.83
C VAL A 305 -9.43 0.92 -3.46
N ASN A 306 -10.02 1.73 -4.35
CA ASN A 306 -11.35 1.46 -4.90
C ASN A 306 -11.32 0.33 -5.94
N ASP A 307 -10.23 0.27 -6.70
CA ASP A 307 -9.96 -0.78 -7.69
C ASP A 307 -8.63 -1.45 -7.36
N ASN A 308 -8.70 -2.66 -6.84
CA ASN A 308 -7.53 -3.49 -6.62
C ASN A 308 -7.57 -4.67 -7.59
N PRO A 309 -6.92 -4.56 -8.75
CA PRO A 309 -6.99 -5.57 -9.81
C PRO A 309 -6.20 -6.83 -9.51
N GLN A 310 -5.62 -6.96 -8.33
CA GLN A 310 -4.90 -8.15 -7.95
C GLN A 310 -5.81 -9.37 -7.75
N SER A 311 -7.09 -9.15 -7.40
CA SER A 311 -8.05 -10.24 -7.28
C SER A 311 -8.13 -11.12 -8.53
N PRO A 312 -8.04 -10.57 -9.75
CA PRO A 312 -8.06 -11.42 -10.92
C PRO A 312 -6.91 -12.39 -11.04
N SER A 313 -5.76 -12.00 -10.57
CA SER A 313 -4.61 -12.91 -10.52
C SER A 313 -4.68 -13.84 -9.33
N TYR A 314 -5.31 -13.39 -8.26
CA TYR A 314 -5.26 -14.01 -6.96
C TYR A 314 -6.32 -15.07 -6.68
N PRO A 315 -7.56 -14.96 -7.10
CA PRO A 315 -8.45 -16.12 -6.99
C PRO A 315 -7.99 -17.26 -7.88
N ALA A 316 -7.21 -16.88 -8.87
CA ALA A 316 -6.43 -17.82 -9.62
C ALA A 316 -5.11 -18.19 -8.92
N LEU A 317 -4.82 -17.59 -7.78
CA LEU A 317 -3.74 -17.95 -6.88
C LEU A 317 -4.32 -18.43 -5.55
N PRO A 318 -3.70 -19.30 -4.89
CA PRO A 318 -2.43 -19.83 -5.31
C PRO A 318 -2.56 -20.47 -6.68
N PHE A 319 -1.61 -20.22 -7.53
CA PHE A 319 -1.35 -20.98 -8.70
C PHE A 319 -1.61 -22.45 -8.40
N LEU A 320 -2.69 -22.98 -8.97
CA LEU A 320 -3.14 -24.32 -8.60
C LEU A 320 -2.35 -25.33 -9.38
N ALA A 321 -1.64 -26.19 -8.64
CA ALA A 321 -1.05 -27.40 -9.17
C ALA A 321 -1.82 -28.58 -8.58
N ARG A 322 -2.41 -29.40 -9.45
CA ARG A 322 -3.16 -30.58 -9.05
C ARG A 322 -2.74 -31.78 -9.88
N ASP A 323 -2.41 -32.86 -9.21
CA ASP A 323 -2.09 -34.11 -9.87
C ASP A 323 -3.40 -34.85 -10.21
N ILE A 324 -3.52 -35.29 -11.45
CA ILE A 324 -4.68 -35.99 -11.97
C ILE A 324 -4.18 -37.39 -12.39
N GLU A 325 -4.74 -38.40 -11.77
CA GLU A 325 -4.42 -39.80 -12.05
C GLU A 325 -5.04 -40.27 -13.37
N PRO A 326 -4.49 -41.30 -14.00
CA PRO A 326 -5.07 -41.91 -15.18
C PRO A 326 -6.55 -42.28 -14.99
N GLY A 327 -7.39 -41.90 -15.95
CA GLY A 327 -8.82 -42.21 -15.91
C GLY A 327 -9.64 -41.34 -14.94
N VAL A 328 -9.02 -40.40 -14.24
CA VAL A 328 -9.69 -39.44 -13.38
C VAL A 328 -9.98 -38.15 -14.16
N GLY A 329 -11.15 -37.54 -13.96
CA GLY A 329 -11.52 -36.25 -14.56
C GLY A 329 -11.51 -36.27 -16.11
N GLY A 330 -11.64 -37.40 -16.74
CA GLY A 330 -11.57 -37.55 -18.19
C GLY A 330 -10.14 -37.54 -18.76
N SER A 331 -9.12 -37.75 -17.93
CA SER A 331 -7.73 -37.77 -18.37
C SER A 331 -7.53 -38.80 -19.50
N PRO A 332 -7.00 -38.38 -20.66
CA PRO A 332 -6.66 -39.27 -21.75
C PRO A 332 -5.29 -39.96 -21.54
N PHE A 333 -4.53 -39.55 -20.53
CA PHE A 333 -3.18 -40.02 -20.26
C PHE A 333 -3.19 -41.34 -19.46
N ASN A 334 -2.23 -42.23 -19.77
CA ASN A 334 -2.00 -43.48 -19.04
C ASN A 334 -1.06 -43.30 -17.84
N VAL A 335 -0.49 -42.09 -17.70
CA VAL A 335 0.36 -41.68 -16.58
C VAL A 335 -0.28 -40.49 -15.86
N PRO A 336 0.09 -40.25 -14.58
CA PRO A 336 -0.38 -39.06 -13.91
C PRO A 336 0.07 -37.78 -14.64
N VAL A 337 -0.77 -36.76 -14.61
CA VAL A 337 -0.43 -35.43 -15.10
C VAL A 337 -0.64 -34.40 -14.03
N ARG A 338 0.24 -33.42 -13.97
CA ARG A 338 0.06 -32.26 -13.11
C ARG A 338 -0.52 -31.11 -13.89
N TRP A 339 -1.77 -30.79 -13.64
CA TRP A 339 -2.35 -29.56 -14.15
C TRP A 339 -1.82 -28.35 -13.40
N TYR A 340 -1.43 -27.37 -14.18
CA TYR A 340 -1.12 -26.04 -13.69
C TYR A 340 -2.12 -25.08 -14.29
N GLY A 341 -2.73 -24.24 -13.45
CA GLY A 341 -3.71 -23.37 -14.02
C GLY A 341 -4.14 -22.19 -13.17
N ARG A 342 -4.83 -21.36 -13.83
CA ARG A 342 -5.55 -20.23 -13.29
C ARG A 342 -7.02 -20.41 -13.69
N PRO A 343 -7.83 -21.03 -12.81
CA PRO A 343 -9.20 -21.44 -13.17
C PRO A 343 -10.04 -20.27 -13.65
N LEU A 344 -9.81 -19.09 -13.11
CA LEU A 344 -10.53 -17.90 -13.51
C LEU A 344 -10.10 -17.34 -14.87
N GLY A 345 -8.92 -17.73 -15.39
CA GLY A 345 -8.43 -17.32 -16.71
C GLY A 345 -8.36 -15.80 -16.91
N GLY A 346 -7.96 -15.38 -18.11
CA GLY A 346 -7.88 -13.97 -18.49
C GLY A 346 -9.15 -13.35 -19.04
N ARG A 347 -10.21 -14.13 -19.25
CA ARG A 347 -11.47 -13.66 -19.84
C ARG A 347 -12.62 -13.52 -18.85
N TYR A 348 -12.47 -14.04 -17.66
CA TYR A 348 -13.50 -13.91 -16.64
C TYR A 348 -13.68 -12.43 -16.27
N PRO A 349 -14.92 -11.92 -16.17
CA PRO A 349 -15.13 -10.56 -15.70
C PRO A 349 -14.67 -10.48 -14.26
N TRP A 350 -13.57 -9.82 -14.08
CA TRP A 350 -12.87 -9.66 -12.83
C TRP A 350 -13.71 -8.85 -11.85
N ARG A 351 -13.81 -9.33 -10.63
CA ARG A 351 -14.30 -8.52 -9.53
C ARG A 351 -13.12 -7.82 -8.88
N GLU A 352 -13.30 -6.58 -8.58
CA GLU A 352 -12.35 -5.77 -7.83
C GLU A 352 -12.18 -6.31 -6.42
N SER A 353 -11.02 -6.06 -5.82
CA SER A 353 -10.69 -6.39 -4.45
C SER A 353 -10.41 -5.11 -3.66
N PRO A 354 -11.42 -4.30 -3.38
CA PRO A 354 -11.21 -3.02 -2.69
C PRO A 354 -10.63 -3.22 -1.30
N LYS A 355 -9.83 -2.25 -0.88
CA LYS A 355 -9.28 -2.15 0.46
C LYS A 355 -9.78 -0.89 1.15
N ASP A 356 -9.92 -0.97 2.46
CA ASP A 356 -10.20 0.13 3.36
C ASP A 356 -9.18 0.10 4.50
N ILE A 357 -8.33 1.12 4.55
CA ILE A 357 -7.23 1.22 5.48
C ILE A 357 -7.50 2.42 6.37
N SER A 358 -7.66 2.19 7.65
CA SER A 358 -7.85 3.25 8.61
C SER A 358 -6.77 3.27 9.67
N GLN A 359 -6.34 4.47 10.04
CA GLN A 359 -5.33 4.63 11.07
C GLN A 359 -5.54 5.93 11.84
N TYR A 360 -5.13 5.91 13.10
CA TYR A 360 -5.10 7.11 13.91
C TYR A 360 -3.87 7.16 14.81
N HIS A 361 -3.52 8.37 15.21
CA HIS A 361 -2.46 8.67 16.16
C HIS A 361 -2.95 9.74 17.12
N PHE A 362 -3.10 9.37 18.38
CA PHE A 362 -3.40 10.28 19.47
C PHE A 362 -2.17 10.49 20.30
N ASN A 363 -1.84 11.73 20.64
CA ASN A 363 -0.78 12.06 21.56
C ASN A 363 -1.26 13.10 22.57
N TYR A 364 -0.87 12.89 23.82
CA TYR A 364 -0.90 13.89 24.87
C TYR A 364 0.51 14.06 25.44
N SER A 365 1.01 15.29 25.49
CA SER A 365 2.31 15.61 26.08
C SER A 365 2.15 16.70 27.13
N PHE A 366 2.84 16.54 28.24
CA PHE A 366 2.97 17.54 29.28
C PHE A 366 4.43 17.92 29.43
N LEU A 367 4.72 19.21 29.37
CA LEU A 367 6.05 19.79 29.55
C LEU A 367 6.03 20.82 30.66
N LYS A 368 6.96 20.72 31.60
CA LYS A 368 7.11 21.72 32.62
C LYS A 368 8.61 21.96 32.92
N ASP A 369 8.98 23.21 32.74
CA ASP A 369 10.32 23.67 33.07
C ASP A 369 10.33 24.22 34.50
N PHE A 370 11.32 23.80 35.25
CA PHE A 370 11.73 24.33 36.54
C PHE A 370 13.08 25.04 36.35
N GLU A 371 13.59 25.71 37.34
CA GLU A 371 14.85 26.49 37.21
C GLU A 371 16.01 25.69 36.60
N ASN A 372 16.22 24.43 37.05
CA ASN A 372 17.33 23.58 36.60
C ASN A 372 16.84 22.21 36.07
N LEU A 373 15.57 22.01 35.95
CA LEU A 373 14.97 20.71 35.58
C LEU A 373 13.86 20.93 34.59
N SER A 374 13.86 20.15 33.52
CA SER A 374 12.72 20.02 32.62
C SER A 374 12.09 18.64 32.75
N LEU A 375 10.81 18.59 32.97
CA LEU A 375 10.03 17.37 33.02
C LEU A 375 9.13 17.29 31.76
N GLU A 376 9.32 16.23 30.99
CA GLU A 376 8.43 15.88 29.89
C GLU A 376 7.78 14.50 30.16
N THR A 377 6.47 14.43 30.02
CA THR A 377 5.74 13.17 30.04
C THR A 377 4.81 13.14 28.83
N SER A 378 4.71 11.99 28.19
CA SER A 378 3.78 11.82 27.08
C SER A 378 3.08 10.46 27.13
N PHE A 379 1.89 10.45 26.55
CA PHE A 379 1.09 9.27 26.31
C PHE A 379 0.69 9.27 24.84
N THR A 380 0.96 8.18 24.16
CA THR A 380 0.60 7.98 22.75
C THR A 380 -0.22 6.73 22.60
N HIS A 381 -1.28 6.83 21.83
CA HIS A 381 -2.09 5.69 21.40
C HIS A 381 -2.28 5.76 19.90
N SER A 382 -1.95 4.68 19.22
CA SER A 382 -2.09 4.58 17.75
C SER A 382 -2.62 3.23 17.33
N GLN A 383 -3.35 3.23 16.23
CA GLN A 383 -3.95 2.03 15.65
C GLN A 383 -3.88 2.09 14.13
N HIS A 384 -3.69 0.94 13.52
CA HIS A 384 -3.77 0.74 12.08
C HIS A 384 -4.62 -0.50 11.79
N GLU A 385 -5.60 -0.36 10.92
CA GLU A 385 -6.48 -1.43 10.46
C GLU A 385 -6.46 -1.51 8.94
N ASN A 386 -6.48 -2.74 8.41
CA ASN A 386 -6.54 -3.01 6.98
C ASN A 386 -7.64 -4.02 6.70
N PHE A 387 -8.71 -3.57 6.04
CA PHE A 387 -9.80 -4.40 5.54
C PHE A 387 -9.62 -4.64 4.04
N HIS A 388 -9.79 -5.87 3.62
CA HIS A 388 -9.68 -6.26 2.23
C HIS A 388 -10.88 -7.11 1.82
N ASN A 389 -11.60 -6.66 0.81
CA ASN A 389 -12.60 -7.46 0.13
C ASN A 389 -11.92 -8.26 -0.97
N ARG A 390 -11.98 -9.58 -0.87
CA ARG A 390 -11.30 -10.45 -1.81
C ARG A 390 -12.24 -11.56 -2.29
N PRO A 391 -12.54 -11.63 -3.59
CA PRO A 391 -13.15 -12.81 -4.16
C PRO A 391 -12.15 -13.97 -4.15
N ASP A 392 -12.64 -15.17 -3.91
CA ASP A 392 -11.81 -16.36 -3.90
C ASP A 392 -12.59 -17.57 -4.43
N ILE A 393 -11.92 -18.67 -4.66
CA ILE A 393 -12.51 -19.94 -5.05
C ILE A 393 -12.75 -20.84 -3.83
N VAL A 394 -13.74 -21.70 -3.93
CA VAL A 394 -13.96 -22.78 -2.96
C VAL A 394 -13.18 -24.00 -3.45
N ASP A 395 -12.06 -24.28 -2.79
CA ASP A 395 -11.11 -25.32 -3.22
C ASP A 395 -11.78 -26.71 -3.28
N SER A 396 -12.65 -27.03 -2.34
CA SER A 396 -13.41 -28.28 -2.34
C SER A 396 -14.30 -28.43 -3.59
N ARG A 397 -14.98 -27.41 -4.00
CA ARG A 397 -15.79 -27.41 -5.23
C ARG A 397 -14.91 -27.56 -6.46
N PHE A 398 -13.79 -26.87 -6.50
CA PHE A 398 -12.84 -26.98 -7.60
C PHE A 398 -12.29 -28.41 -7.73
N LEU A 399 -11.82 -28.99 -6.62
CA LEU A 399 -11.30 -30.36 -6.62
C LEU A 399 -12.37 -31.39 -7.01
N SER A 400 -13.58 -31.26 -6.48
CA SER A 400 -14.67 -32.17 -6.82
C SER A 400 -15.07 -32.08 -8.29
N ALA A 401 -15.10 -30.87 -8.85
CA ALA A 401 -15.36 -30.67 -10.28
C ALA A 401 -14.24 -31.26 -11.14
N LEU A 402 -12.98 -30.99 -10.76
CA LEU A 402 -11.79 -31.47 -11.49
C LEU A 402 -11.70 -33.00 -11.51
N TYR A 403 -12.04 -33.66 -10.42
CA TYR A 403 -12.01 -35.11 -10.33
C TYR A 403 -13.30 -35.81 -10.77
N GLY A 404 -14.28 -35.04 -11.28
CA GLY A 404 -15.52 -35.58 -11.77
C GLY A 404 -16.52 -36.00 -10.70
N ASN A 405 -16.35 -35.51 -9.45
CA ASN A 405 -17.25 -35.84 -8.34
C ASN A 405 -18.45 -34.88 -8.21
N GLY A 406 -18.51 -33.84 -9.04
CA GLY A 406 -19.64 -32.92 -9.12
C GLY A 406 -19.67 -31.81 -8.07
N GLY A 407 -18.67 -31.71 -7.20
CA GLY A 407 -18.62 -30.69 -6.16
C GLY A 407 -19.61 -30.91 -5.01
N GLU A 408 -19.78 -29.92 -4.15
CA GLU A 408 -20.68 -30.01 -2.98
C GLU A 408 -22.15 -30.18 -3.36
N SER A 409 -22.57 -29.60 -4.49
CA SER A 409 -23.92 -29.75 -5.04
C SER A 409 -24.10 -31.02 -5.86
N GLY A 410 -23.03 -31.71 -6.22
CA GLY A 410 -23.07 -32.93 -7.00
C GLY A 410 -23.34 -32.75 -8.50
N ASP A 411 -23.50 -31.50 -8.98
CA ASP A 411 -24.09 -31.22 -10.29
C ASP A 411 -23.04 -30.95 -11.37
N LEU A 412 -21.86 -30.40 -11.05
CA LEU A 412 -20.85 -30.09 -12.03
C LEU A 412 -19.75 -31.15 -12.10
N GLN A 413 -19.56 -31.72 -13.28
CA GLN A 413 -18.38 -32.51 -13.63
C GLN A 413 -17.64 -31.78 -14.74
N TRP A 414 -16.42 -31.38 -14.47
CA TRP A 414 -15.63 -30.63 -15.42
C TRP A 414 -14.43 -31.43 -15.90
N ASN A 415 -14.40 -31.65 -17.19
CA ASN A 415 -13.29 -32.30 -17.86
C ASN A 415 -12.35 -31.25 -18.44
N ILE A 416 -11.26 -30.98 -17.76
CA ILE A 416 -10.27 -29.97 -18.16
C ILE A 416 -9.53 -30.32 -19.47
N PHE A 417 -9.64 -31.58 -19.91
CA PHE A 417 -9.07 -32.07 -21.18
C PHE A 417 -10.03 -31.89 -22.38
N ASP A 418 -11.26 -31.51 -22.12
CA ASP A 418 -12.27 -31.32 -23.16
C ASP A 418 -12.39 -29.83 -23.58
N PRO A 419 -11.91 -29.46 -24.78
CA PRO A 419 -11.95 -28.09 -25.24
C PRO A 419 -13.36 -27.53 -25.47
N SER A 420 -14.37 -28.37 -25.52
CA SER A 420 -15.75 -27.94 -25.67
C SER A 420 -16.39 -27.43 -24.39
N GLN A 421 -15.76 -27.66 -23.25
CA GLN A 421 -16.29 -27.24 -21.94
C GLN A 421 -16.13 -25.75 -21.69
N ASN A 422 -17.16 -25.16 -21.14
CA ASN A 422 -17.19 -23.73 -20.83
C ASN A 422 -16.49 -23.42 -19.51
N SER A 423 -15.34 -22.78 -19.58
CA SER A 423 -14.59 -22.40 -18.41
C SER A 423 -15.34 -21.38 -17.50
N ILE A 424 -16.26 -20.60 -18.06
CA ILE A 424 -17.10 -19.66 -17.30
C ILE A 424 -18.03 -20.43 -16.37
N GLU A 425 -18.61 -21.53 -16.83
CA GLU A 425 -19.46 -22.39 -16.01
C GLU A 425 -18.69 -22.96 -14.81
N LEU A 426 -17.46 -23.42 -15.01
CA LEU A 426 -16.60 -23.85 -13.91
C LEU A 426 -16.37 -22.73 -12.92
N VAL A 427 -16.03 -21.53 -13.40
CA VAL A 427 -15.74 -20.39 -12.54
C VAL A 427 -16.95 -20.02 -11.68
N GLU A 428 -18.14 -19.96 -12.30
CA GLU A 428 -19.40 -19.68 -11.58
C GLU A 428 -19.68 -20.72 -10.48
N HIS A 429 -19.32 -21.98 -10.72
CA HIS A 429 -19.48 -23.05 -9.75
C HIS A 429 -18.47 -22.95 -8.58
N ILE A 430 -17.21 -22.65 -8.87
CA ILE A 430 -16.12 -22.70 -7.88
C ILE A 430 -15.94 -21.38 -7.13
N LYS A 431 -16.45 -20.26 -7.64
CA LYS A 431 -16.31 -18.98 -6.95
C LYS A 431 -16.94 -19.01 -5.56
N GLY A 432 -16.23 -18.48 -4.61
CA GLY A 432 -16.74 -18.22 -3.27
C GLY A 432 -17.61 -16.98 -3.23
N ALA A 433 -18.30 -16.77 -2.13
CA ALA A 433 -18.88 -15.49 -1.81
C ALA A 433 -17.75 -14.47 -1.59
N GLU A 434 -18.01 -13.21 -1.90
CA GLU A 434 -17.11 -12.13 -1.49
C GLU A 434 -17.04 -12.09 0.04
N ILE A 435 -15.84 -12.10 0.57
CA ILE A 435 -15.60 -12.01 2.00
C ILE A 435 -14.88 -10.71 2.28
N SER A 436 -15.55 -9.82 3.01
CA SER A 436 -14.87 -8.69 3.65
C SER A 436 -14.13 -9.22 4.86
N LYS A 437 -12.82 -9.04 4.90
CA LYS A 437 -11.98 -9.55 5.96
C LYS A 437 -11.03 -8.48 6.45
N LYS A 438 -10.99 -8.29 7.77
CA LYS A 438 -9.87 -7.61 8.41
C LYS A 438 -8.63 -8.48 8.24
N ILE A 439 -7.67 -8.03 7.43
CA ILE A 439 -6.44 -8.78 7.16
C ILE A 439 -5.32 -8.42 8.12
N GLY A 440 -5.44 -7.28 8.82
CA GLY A 440 -4.52 -6.93 9.88
C GLY A 440 -5.01 -5.74 10.69
N ASP A 441 -4.65 -5.75 11.96
CA ASP A 441 -4.72 -4.60 12.84
C ASP A 441 -3.53 -4.61 13.80
N LEU A 442 -3.11 -3.43 14.20
CA LEU A 442 -2.11 -3.24 15.24
C LEU A 442 -2.45 -2.01 16.05
N THR A 443 -2.35 -2.14 17.37
CA THR A 443 -2.59 -1.06 18.31
C THR A 443 -1.37 -0.92 19.21
N THR A 444 -0.88 0.30 19.39
CA THR A 444 0.28 0.58 20.22
C THR A 444 -0.07 1.62 21.27
N PHE A 445 0.39 1.38 22.50
CA PHE A 445 0.43 2.35 23.58
C PHE A 445 1.88 2.66 23.91
N ASP A 446 2.23 3.92 23.98
CA ASP A 446 3.55 4.37 24.40
C ASP A 446 3.42 5.41 25.52
N ILE A 447 4.18 5.22 26.59
CA ILE A 447 4.23 6.13 27.73
C ILE A 447 5.68 6.49 27.94
N LEU A 448 6.02 7.75 27.74
CA LEU A 448 7.33 8.30 27.99
C LEU A 448 7.28 9.26 29.17
N ALA A 449 8.15 9.04 30.15
CA ALA A 449 8.46 10.01 31.19
C ALA A 449 9.96 10.31 31.15
N GLN A 450 10.29 11.54 30.81
CA GLN A 450 11.68 11.99 30.68
C GLN A 450 11.92 13.18 31.58
N THR A 451 13.06 13.16 32.31
CA THR A 451 13.56 14.30 33.07
C THR A 451 14.93 14.68 32.53
N SER A 452 15.15 15.95 32.28
CA SER A 452 16.47 16.50 31.94
C SER A 452 16.91 17.49 33.00
N TYR A 453 18.16 17.38 33.42
CA TYR A 453 18.75 18.33 34.33
C TYR A 453 19.67 19.28 33.55
N ARG A 454 19.41 20.57 33.63
CA ARG A 454 20.26 21.60 33.01
C ARG A 454 21.07 22.30 34.10
N ASN A 455 22.38 22.08 34.09
CA ASN A 455 23.27 22.86 34.96
C ASN A 455 23.60 24.18 34.24
N ILE A 456 23.04 25.27 34.73
CA ILE A 456 23.36 26.62 34.25
C ILE A 456 24.47 27.17 35.19
N ASN A 457 25.72 26.83 34.93
CA ASN A 457 26.88 27.54 35.49
C ASN A 457 27.42 28.51 34.44
#